data_9559b8d5fe3d60e94832d46cfbafbba1
#
_entry.id   9559b8d5fe3d60e94832d46cfbafbba1
#
_cell.length_a   1.000
_cell.length_b   1.000
_cell.length_c   1.000
_cell.angle_alpha   90.00
_cell.angle_beta   90.00
_cell.angle_gamma   90.00
#
_symmetry.space_group_name_H-M   'P 1'
#
loop_
_entity.id
_entity.type
_entity.pdbx_description
1 polymer ?
#
loop_
_entity_poly.entity_id
_entity_poly.type
_entity_poly.pdbx_seq_one_letter_code
_entity_poly.pdbx_strand_id
1 'polypeptide(L)'
;IQMAPITAEKNIHNRWCSNEKTAMEAALGMSFAGKRSLVCMKHVGMNVAADCFINSAITGVKGGLIVIAADDPSMHSSQNEQDSRFYGDFSLIPMYEPSNQQEAYDMVYSGFEFSEKLGEPILMRMVTRLAHSRSGVERKAQKPQNGISFSEDPRQFILLPGNARKRYKVLLARQDEFIKASEESPYNKYIDGPNKKLGIVACGIGYNYLMEVFGGNCPYPVVKVSQYPLPRKMITKLAESTEKLLVLEEGYPIIEEALKGYLEKECVLGRLDGTLPRDGELNPDHVAKAFGLPSIEGSPVPEIVAPRPPALCVGCSHRDVYTALNAVVAEYPNARVFSDIGCYTLGALPPFQAINSCVDLSLIHISE
;
A
#
# COMPACT_ATOMS: atom_id res chain seq x y z
N ILE A 1 10.81 4.92 -14.96
CA ILE A 1 11.36 5.06 -16.31
C ILE A 1 10.34 5.79 -17.21
N GLN A 2 9.09 5.35 -17.30
CA GLN A 2 8.05 5.97 -18.15
C GLN A 2 7.65 7.39 -17.70
N MET A 3 7.81 7.72 -16.43
CA MET A 3 7.47 9.05 -15.89
C MET A 3 8.52 10.12 -16.16
N ALA A 4 9.79 9.75 -16.35
CA ALA A 4 10.88 10.72 -16.47
C ALA A 4 10.70 11.75 -17.60
N PRO A 5 10.32 11.38 -18.85
CA PRO A 5 10.06 12.35 -19.90
C PRO A 5 8.90 13.30 -19.57
N ILE A 6 7.80 12.76 -19.03
CA ILE A 6 6.59 13.53 -18.70
C ILE A 6 6.87 14.54 -17.58
N THR A 7 7.64 14.14 -16.57
CA THR A 7 7.99 15.03 -15.45
C THR A 7 8.93 16.14 -15.87
N ALA A 8 9.87 15.87 -16.78
CA ALA A 8 10.76 16.88 -17.33
C ALA A 8 9.99 17.96 -18.10
N GLU A 9 9.03 17.60 -18.95
CA GLU A 9 8.17 18.54 -19.67
C GLU A 9 7.33 19.42 -18.74
N LYS A 10 6.98 18.92 -17.55
CA LYS A 10 6.14 19.60 -16.56
C LYS A 10 6.93 20.31 -15.46
N ASN A 11 8.25 20.38 -15.59
CA ASN A 11 9.14 20.96 -14.58
C ASN A 11 8.96 20.32 -13.19
N ILE A 12 8.77 19.00 -13.17
CA ILE A 12 8.69 18.18 -11.96
C ILE A 12 10.02 17.46 -11.80
N HIS A 13 10.69 17.69 -10.68
CA HIS A 13 11.91 16.96 -10.35
C HIS A 13 11.58 15.49 -10.07
N ASN A 14 12.18 14.58 -10.81
CA ASN A 14 11.99 13.14 -10.67
C ASN A 14 13.35 12.44 -10.75
N ARG A 15 13.62 11.54 -9.80
CA ARG A 15 14.84 10.73 -9.80
C ARG A 15 14.62 9.38 -9.12
N TRP A 16 15.44 8.42 -9.49
CA TRP A 16 15.69 7.22 -8.72
C TRP A 16 16.71 7.51 -7.62
N CYS A 17 16.48 6.95 -6.44
CA CYS A 17 17.42 6.99 -5.32
C CYS A 17 18.09 5.63 -5.16
N SER A 18 19.21 5.59 -4.44
CA SER A 18 19.98 4.37 -4.20
C SER A 18 19.19 3.32 -3.40
N ASN A 19 18.35 3.78 -2.48
CA ASN A 19 17.41 2.94 -1.71
C ASN A 19 16.21 3.76 -1.24
N GLU A 20 15.24 3.09 -0.62
CA GLU A 20 13.98 3.67 -0.18
C GLU A 20 14.15 4.64 0.98
N LYS A 21 15.10 4.39 1.89
CA LYS A 21 15.43 5.33 2.97
C LYS A 21 15.87 6.67 2.40
N THR A 22 16.83 6.67 1.47
CA THR A 22 17.32 7.89 0.82
C THR A 22 16.21 8.61 0.03
N ALA A 23 15.32 7.84 -0.61
CA ALA A 23 14.16 8.40 -1.32
C ALA A 23 13.20 9.11 -0.35
N MET A 24 12.89 8.47 0.78
CA MET A 24 12.01 9.02 1.81
C MET A 24 12.62 10.26 2.48
N GLU A 25 13.91 10.23 2.82
CA GLU A 25 14.62 11.36 3.42
C GLU A 25 14.66 12.57 2.46
N ALA A 26 14.92 12.33 1.17
CA ALA A 26 14.90 13.40 0.17
C ALA A 26 13.51 14.01 0.01
N ALA A 27 12.45 13.19 -0.03
CA ALA A 27 11.07 13.66 -0.10
C ALA A 27 10.67 14.46 1.16
N LEU A 28 11.09 14.00 2.33
CA LEU A 28 10.83 14.67 3.61
C LEU A 28 11.58 16.03 3.67
N GLY A 29 12.83 16.08 3.22
CA GLY A 29 13.60 17.33 3.11
C GLY A 29 12.94 18.36 2.18
N MET A 30 12.40 17.91 1.05
CA MET A 30 11.61 18.75 0.15
C MET A 30 10.36 19.30 0.85
N SER A 31 9.66 18.45 1.59
CA SER A 31 8.50 18.85 2.39
C SER A 31 8.86 19.88 3.46
N PHE A 32 9.97 19.72 4.17
CA PHE A 32 10.46 20.69 5.16
C PHE A 32 10.74 22.07 4.55
N ALA A 33 11.17 22.10 3.29
CA ALA A 33 11.33 23.33 2.51
C ALA A 33 10.02 23.87 1.90
N GLY A 34 8.87 23.33 2.30
CA GLY A 34 7.54 23.76 1.84
C GLY A 34 7.11 23.23 0.47
N LYS A 35 7.93 22.38 -0.18
CA LYS A 35 7.62 21.79 -1.48
C LYS A 35 6.76 20.54 -1.33
N ARG A 36 5.82 20.33 -2.25
CA ARG A 36 5.08 19.07 -2.37
C ARG A 36 6.00 17.98 -2.88
N SER A 37 5.95 16.84 -2.26
CA SER A 37 6.77 15.68 -2.61
C SER A 37 5.98 14.38 -2.53
N LEU A 38 6.34 13.46 -3.43
CA LEU A 38 5.75 12.13 -3.51
C LEU A 38 6.88 11.11 -3.62
N VAL A 39 6.82 10.08 -2.80
CA VAL A 39 7.74 8.94 -2.85
C VAL A 39 6.96 7.66 -3.05
N CYS A 40 7.47 6.77 -3.91
CA CYS A 40 6.83 5.50 -4.22
C CYS A 40 7.81 4.36 -3.95
N MET A 41 7.32 3.32 -3.29
CA MET A 41 8.10 2.11 -3.02
C MET A 41 7.20 0.89 -2.90
N LYS A 42 7.76 -0.30 -2.99
CA LYS A 42 7.05 -1.52 -2.61
C LYS A 42 6.88 -1.59 -1.09
N HIS A 43 5.97 -2.45 -0.63
CA HIS A 43 5.79 -2.70 0.80
C HIS A 43 7.09 -3.10 1.52
N VAL A 44 7.95 -3.89 0.86
CA VAL A 44 9.27 -4.25 1.43
C VAL A 44 10.20 -3.04 1.56
N GLY A 45 10.10 -2.06 0.65
CA GLY A 45 10.83 -0.80 0.74
C GLY A 45 10.37 0.07 1.93
N MET A 46 9.12 -0.07 2.37
CA MET A 46 8.65 0.58 3.60
C MET A 46 9.45 0.12 4.83
N ASN A 47 9.91 -1.13 4.87
CA ASN A 47 10.76 -1.61 5.96
C ASN A 47 12.09 -0.85 6.01
N VAL A 48 12.67 -0.55 4.84
CA VAL A 48 13.91 0.21 4.71
C VAL A 48 13.72 1.69 5.05
N ALA A 49 12.56 2.25 4.67
CA ALA A 49 12.21 3.65 4.92
C ALA A 49 11.54 3.88 6.29
N ALA A 50 11.26 2.82 7.07
CA ALA A 50 10.43 2.85 8.26
C ALA A 50 10.87 3.90 9.30
N ASP A 51 12.17 4.01 9.57
CA ASP A 51 12.70 4.99 10.54
C ASP A 51 12.32 6.43 10.12
N CYS A 52 12.64 6.80 8.89
CA CYS A 52 12.34 8.13 8.37
C CYS A 52 10.82 8.37 8.28
N PHE A 53 10.05 7.36 7.88
CA PHE A 53 8.60 7.44 7.76
C PHE A 53 7.93 7.66 9.13
N ILE A 54 8.27 6.86 10.13
CA ILE A 54 7.71 6.98 11.49
C ILE A 54 8.09 8.31 12.12
N ASN A 55 9.35 8.73 11.96
CA ASN A 55 9.80 10.02 12.45
C ASN A 55 9.11 11.20 11.76
N SER A 56 8.71 11.06 10.49
CA SER A 56 7.96 12.10 9.78
C SER A 56 6.59 12.39 10.39
N ALA A 57 5.95 11.40 11.01
CA ALA A 57 4.71 11.58 11.78
C ALA A 57 4.94 12.41 13.06
N ILE A 58 6.12 12.27 13.67
CA ILE A 58 6.46 13.06 14.87
C ILE A 58 6.84 14.49 14.51
N THR A 59 7.66 14.69 13.47
CA THR A 59 8.03 16.04 13.02
C THR A 59 6.85 16.77 12.39
N GLY A 60 5.93 16.03 11.80
CA GLY A 60 4.97 16.58 10.85
C GLY A 60 5.66 17.02 9.56
N VAL A 61 4.89 17.63 8.68
CA VAL A 61 5.33 18.12 7.37
C VAL A 61 4.97 19.60 7.20
N LYS A 62 5.59 20.26 6.22
CA LYS A 62 5.25 21.63 5.82
C LYS A 62 4.65 21.68 4.42
N GLY A 63 5.37 21.28 3.41
CA GLY A 63 4.79 20.98 2.10
C GLY A 63 4.18 19.58 2.11
N GLY A 64 3.11 19.38 1.37
CA GLY A 64 2.41 18.10 1.34
C GLY A 64 3.33 16.94 0.97
N LEU A 65 3.27 15.86 1.74
CA LEU A 65 4.04 14.62 1.53
C LEU A 65 3.08 13.44 1.38
N ILE A 66 3.19 12.76 0.25
CA ILE A 66 2.46 11.50 0.00
C ILE A 66 3.49 10.38 -0.16
N VAL A 67 3.32 9.32 0.62
CA VAL A 67 4.11 8.10 0.55
C VAL A 67 3.25 7.00 -0.03
N ILE A 68 3.59 6.49 -1.22
CA ILE A 68 2.88 5.40 -1.87
C ILE A 68 3.60 4.10 -1.58
N ALA A 69 2.93 3.20 -0.88
CA ALA A 69 3.37 1.82 -0.68
C ALA A 69 2.58 0.88 -1.60
N ALA A 70 3.30 0.14 -2.44
CA ALA A 70 2.70 -0.85 -3.34
C ALA A 70 2.74 -2.23 -2.68
N ASP A 71 1.61 -2.64 -2.12
CA ASP A 71 1.42 -3.96 -1.54
C ASP A 71 1.20 -5.02 -2.61
N ASP A 72 1.70 -6.21 -2.37
CA ASP A 72 1.61 -7.35 -3.28
C ASP A 72 0.95 -8.56 -2.62
N PRO A 73 -0.37 -8.48 -2.37
CA PRO A 73 -1.14 -9.63 -1.88
C PRO A 73 -0.95 -10.82 -2.82
N SER A 74 -0.79 -12.02 -2.23
CA SER A 74 -0.44 -13.23 -2.99
C SER A 74 0.98 -13.28 -3.56
N MET A 75 1.84 -12.31 -3.28
CA MET A 75 3.28 -12.35 -3.59
C MET A 75 3.57 -12.63 -5.09
N HIS A 76 2.87 -11.94 -6.00
CA HIS A 76 3.07 -12.13 -7.45
C HIS A 76 4.51 -11.84 -7.90
N SER A 77 5.19 -10.89 -7.25
CA SER A 77 6.59 -10.56 -7.51
C SER A 77 7.33 -10.09 -6.24
N SER A 78 6.95 -10.61 -5.08
CA SER A 78 7.53 -10.26 -3.79
C SER A 78 7.94 -11.51 -3.01
N GLN A 79 8.92 -11.36 -2.10
CA GLN A 79 9.43 -12.45 -1.26
C GLN A 79 8.53 -12.77 -0.06
N ASN A 80 7.59 -11.90 0.26
CA ASN A 80 6.63 -12.08 1.34
C ASN A 80 5.37 -11.24 1.09
N GLU A 81 4.33 -11.51 1.85
CA GLU A 81 3.13 -10.68 1.93
C GLU A 81 3.24 -9.77 3.16
N GLN A 82 3.02 -8.48 2.95
CA GLN A 82 2.97 -7.47 4.02
C GLN A 82 1.80 -6.54 3.75
N ASP A 83 1.31 -5.90 4.79
CA ASP A 83 0.24 -4.92 4.69
C ASP A 83 0.73 -3.56 5.21
N SER A 84 0.87 -2.62 4.31
CA SER A 84 1.39 -1.28 4.65
C SER A 84 0.46 -0.46 5.54
N ARG A 85 -0.81 -0.87 5.71
CA ARG A 85 -1.73 -0.22 6.66
C ARG A 85 -1.20 -0.24 8.09
N PHE A 86 -0.43 -1.28 8.48
CA PHE A 86 0.22 -1.34 9.78
C PHE A 86 1.18 -0.17 10.02
N TYR A 87 1.87 0.30 9.00
CA TYR A 87 2.74 1.48 9.14
C TYR A 87 1.97 2.75 9.42
N GLY A 88 0.83 2.94 8.76
CA GLY A 88 -0.02 4.09 9.00
C GLY A 88 -0.68 4.06 10.37
N ASP A 89 -1.18 2.90 10.79
CA ASP A 89 -1.76 2.71 12.13
C ASP A 89 -0.71 2.91 13.23
N PHE A 90 0.45 2.28 13.11
CA PHE A 90 1.56 2.42 14.04
C PHE A 90 2.07 3.87 14.13
N SER A 91 2.10 4.60 13.02
CA SER A 91 2.54 5.99 12.97
C SER A 91 1.44 6.99 13.35
N LEU A 92 0.20 6.53 13.52
CA LEU A 92 -0.97 7.34 13.88
C LEU A 92 -1.29 8.43 12.86
N ILE A 93 -1.06 8.17 11.57
CA ILE A 93 -1.28 9.13 10.48
C ILE A 93 -2.45 8.74 9.57
N PRO A 94 -3.03 9.70 8.84
CA PRO A 94 -4.04 9.41 7.84
C PRO A 94 -3.52 8.55 6.69
N MET A 95 -4.36 7.66 6.19
CA MET A 95 -4.04 6.80 5.06
C MET A 95 -5.12 6.87 3.98
N TYR A 96 -4.70 6.60 2.74
CA TYR A 96 -5.57 6.35 1.60
C TYR A 96 -5.45 4.92 1.10
N GLU A 97 -6.55 4.33 0.70
CA GLU A 97 -6.64 3.02 0.07
C GLU A 97 -7.67 3.10 -1.07
N PRO A 98 -7.27 3.56 -2.27
CA PRO A 98 -8.21 3.77 -3.37
C PRO A 98 -8.82 2.46 -3.87
N SER A 99 -10.10 2.51 -4.24
CA SER A 99 -10.82 1.38 -4.80
C SER A 99 -10.64 1.23 -6.32
N ASN A 100 -10.30 2.32 -7.01
CA ASN A 100 -10.13 2.35 -8.46
C ASN A 100 -9.14 3.44 -8.90
N GLN A 101 -8.84 3.50 -10.20
CA GLN A 101 -7.86 4.42 -10.77
C GLN A 101 -8.28 5.88 -10.66
N GLN A 102 -9.58 6.18 -10.79
CA GLN A 102 -10.06 7.56 -10.64
C GLN A 102 -9.86 8.04 -9.19
N GLU A 103 -10.18 7.19 -8.22
CA GLU A 103 -9.92 7.50 -6.81
C GLU A 103 -8.43 7.69 -6.53
N ALA A 104 -7.57 6.81 -7.06
CA ALA A 104 -6.13 6.93 -6.91
C ALA A 104 -5.62 8.29 -7.44
N TYR A 105 -6.10 8.69 -8.62
CA TYR A 105 -5.79 10.00 -9.19
C TYR A 105 -6.30 11.16 -8.31
N ASP A 106 -7.56 11.10 -7.87
CA ASP A 106 -8.19 12.14 -7.08
C ASP A 106 -7.56 12.30 -5.70
N MET A 107 -7.18 11.18 -5.08
CA MET A 107 -6.48 11.15 -3.78
C MET A 107 -5.09 11.79 -3.87
N VAL A 108 -4.32 11.52 -4.93
CA VAL A 108 -3.04 12.22 -5.13
C VAL A 108 -3.27 13.71 -5.43
N TYR A 109 -4.26 14.02 -6.27
CA TYR A 109 -4.57 15.39 -6.65
C TYR A 109 -4.94 16.28 -5.46
N SER A 110 -5.77 15.78 -4.54
CA SER A 110 -6.20 16.49 -3.33
C SER A 110 -5.32 16.22 -2.10
N GLY A 111 -4.58 15.14 -2.12
CA GLY A 111 -3.83 14.64 -0.96
C GLY A 111 -2.70 15.55 -0.51
N PHE A 112 -2.07 16.28 -1.42
CA PHE A 112 -1.05 17.25 -1.03
C PHE A 112 -1.63 18.37 -0.17
N GLU A 113 -2.78 18.94 -0.56
CA GLU A 113 -3.45 19.97 0.23
C GLU A 113 -4.00 19.41 1.54
N PHE A 114 -4.46 18.15 1.52
CA PHE A 114 -4.90 17.46 2.72
C PHE A 114 -3.74 17.24 3.69
N SER A 115 -2.59 16.79 3.18
CA SER A 115 -1.36 16.66 3.97
C SER A 115 -0.91 18.01 4.56
N GLU A 116 -0.93 19.09 3.76
CA GLU A 116 -0.59 20.44 4.20
C GLU A 116 -1.56 20.94 5.28
N LYS A 117 -2.86 20.74 5.10
CA LYS A 117 -3.89 21.11 6.07
C LYS A 117 -3.70 20.39 7.40
N LEU A 118 -3.41 19.12 7.36
CA LEU A 118 -3.17 18.31 8.54
C LEU A 118 -1.75 18.49 9.11
N GLY A 119 -0.79 18.98 8.32
CA GLY A 119 0.61 19.05 8.68
C GLY A 119 1.24 17.68 8.95
N GLU A 120 0.71 16.63 8.32
CA GLU A 120 1.13 15.24 8.48
C GLU A 120 1.36 14.58 7.11
N PRO A 121 2.29 13.61 7.01
CA PRO A 121 2.40 12.80 5.80
C PRO A 121 1.13 11.97 5.59
N ILE A 122 0.85 11.61 4.36
CA ILE A 122 -0.24 10.69 4.00
C ILE A 122 0.39 9.41 3.45
N LEU A 123 0.06 8.27 4.04
CA LEU A 123 0.36 6.98 3.45
C LEU A 123 -0.75 6.60 2.46
N MET A 124 -0.39 6.23 1.24
CA MET A 124 -1.33 5.72 0.24
C MET A 124 -0.97 4.29 -0.12
N ARG A 125 -1.83 3.37 0.27
CA ARG A 125 -1.70 1.96 -0.05
C ARG A 125 -2.23 1.68 -1.45
N MET A 126 -1.40 1.07 -2.28
CA MET A 126 -1.78 0.58 -3.62
C MET A 126 -1.59 -0.92 -3.67
N VAL A 127 -2.59 -1.66 -4.08
CA VAL A 127 -2.47 -3.12 -4.26
C VAL A 127 -2.11 -3.46 -5.70
N THR A 128 -1.46 -4.61 -5.90
CA THR A 128 -0.94 -5.07 -7.19
C THR A 128 -1.99 -5.00 -8.29
N ARG A 129 -3.20 -5.49 -8.04
CA ARG A 129 -4.26 -5.53 -9.06
C ARG A 129 -4.66 -4.13 -9.51
N LEU A 130 -4.78 -3.19 -8.59
CA LEU A 130 -5.07 -1.80 -8.93
C LEU A 130 -3.90 -1.14 -9.68
N ALA A 131 -2.66 -1.39 -9.24
CA ALA A 131 -1.46 -0.83 -9.85
C ALA A 131 -1.21 -1.32 -11.30
N HIS A 132 -1.59 -2.56 -11.59
CA HIS A 132 -1.42 -3.17 -12.91
C HIS A 132 -2.63 -3.01 -13.84
N SER A 133 -3.80 -2.64 -13.32
CA SER A 133 -4.98 -2.40 -14.12
C SER A 133 -4.94 -1.01 -14.80
N ARG A 134 -5.71 -0.86 -15.88
CA ARG A 134 -5.79 0.39 -16.64
C ARG A 134 -7.24 0.80 -16.81
N SER A 135 -7.49 2.09 -16.62
CA SER A 135 -8.80 2.71 -16.87
C SER A 135 -8.60 4.14 -17.34
N GLY A 136 -9.60 4.67 -18.02
CA GLY A 136 -9.67 6.10 -18.28
C GLY A 136 -9.90 6.86 -16.98
N VAL A 137 -9.23 8.01 -16.82
CA VAL A 137 -9.42 8.91 -15.69
C VAL A 137 -9.76 10.31 -16.18
N GLU A 138 -10.72 10.94 -15.53
CA GLU A 138 -11.02 12.34 -15.74
C GLU A 138 -9.92 13.20 -15.12
N ARG A 139 -9.24 13.98 -15.97
CA ARG A 139 -8.10 14.79 -15.55
C ARG A 139 -8.59 16.17 -15.07
N LYS A 140 -8.00 16.64 -13.99
CA LYS A 140 -8.24 17.96 -13.40
C LYS A 140 -7.18 18.97 -13.84
N ALA A 141 -7.50 20.26 -13.71
CA ALA A 141 -6.55 21.34 -13.99
C ALA A 141 -5.32 21.25 -13.10
N GLN A 142 -4.16 21.59 -13.63
CA GLN A 142 -2.91 21.59 -12.87
C GLN A 142 -2.98 22.63 -11.73
N LYS A 143 -2.58 22.23 -10.53
CA LYS A 143 -2.46 23.12 -9.38
C LYS A 143 -1.12 23.87 -9.39
N PRO A 144 -1.07 25.09 -8.87
CA PRO A 144 0.20 25.82 -8.74
C PRO A 144 1.17 25.10 -7.78
N GLN A 145 2.45 25.29 -8.03
CA GLN A 145 3.50 24.78 -7.13
C GLN A 145 3.67 25.74 -5.94
N ASN A 146 4.00 25.15 -4.78
CA ASN A 146 4.38 25.92 -3.60
C ASN A 146 5.73 26.60 -3.82
N GLY A 147 5.88 27.80 -3.29
CA GLY A 147 7.18 28.46 -3.11
C GLY A 147 8.04 27.73 -2.08
N ILE A 148 9.36 28.00 -2.08
CA ILE A 148 10.22 27.55 -0.99
C ILE A 148 9.88 28.37 0.25
N SER A 149 9.64 27.68 1.37
CA SER A 149 9.37 28.29 2.66
C SER A 149 9.76 27.33 3.78
N PHE A 150 10.34 27.82 4.84
CA PHE A 150 10.76 27.02 5.99
C PHE A 150 9.80 27.20 7.17
N SER A 151 9.85 26.27 8.14
CA SER A 151 9.08 26.42 9.37
C SER A 151 9.54 27.66 10.16
N GLU A 152 8.59 28.37 10.78
CA GLU A 152 8.89 29.47 11.68
C GLU A 152 9.54 28.97 12.99
N ASP A 153 9.23 27.75 13.43
CA ASP A 153 9.91 27.07 14.54
C ASP A 153 10.87 26.00 14.01
N PRO A 154 12.18 26.29 13.93
CA PRO A 154 13.16 25.32 13.43
C PRO A 154 13.26 24.06 14.31
N ARG A 155 12.82 24.12 15.59
CA ARG A 155 12.80 22.96 16.50
C ARG A 155 11.74 21.92 16.11
N GLN A 156 10.79 22.27 15.24
CA GLN A 156 9.79 21.33 14.73
C GLN A 156 10.44 20.09 14.13
N PHE A 157 11.51 20.28 13.36
CA PHE A 157 12.19 19.21 12.62
C PHE A 157 13.45 18.68 13.33
N ILE A 158 13.63 19.04 14.61
CA ILE A 158 14.77 18.58 15.42
C ILE A 158 14.25 17.70 16.55
N LEU A 159 14.34 16.38 16.39
CA LEU A 159 13.81 15.38 17.32
C LEU A 159 14.74 15.10 18.53
N LEU A 160 15.24 16.15 19.18
CA LEU A 160 15.78 15.95 20.52
C LEU A 160 14.67 15.44 21.45
N PRO A 161 14.97 14.63 22.48
CA PRO A 161 13.95 14.00 23.34
C PRO A 161 12.90 14.96 23.90
N GLY A 162 13.30 16.19 24.24
CA GLY A 162 12.38 17.24 24.71
C GLY A 162 11.41 17.72 23.65
N ASN A 163 11.87 17.87 22.40
CA ASN A 163 11.05 18.27 21.27
C ASN A 163 10.16 17.11 20.82
N ALA A 164 10.71 15.89 20.71
CA ALA A 164 9.98 14.69 20.33
C ALA A 164 8.77 14.45 21.25
N ARG A 165 8.95 14.57 22.58
CA ARG A 165 7.83 14.45 23.53
C ARG A 165 6.74 15.50 23.32
N LYS A 166 7.09 16.72 22.97
CA LYS A 166 6.11 17.79 22.69
C LYS A 166 5.36 17.47 21.39
N ARG A 167 6.07 17.09 20.34
CA ARG A 167 5.49 16.78 19.03
C ARG A 167 4.59 15.54 19.10
N TYR A 168 4.99 14.50 19.81
CA TYR A 168 4.14 13.32 20.02
C TYR A 168 2.82 13.68 20.72
N LYS A 169 2.82 14.56 21.71
CA LYS A 169 1.58 15.05 22.33
C LYS A 169 0.68 15.78 21.33
N VAL A 170 1.26 16.55 20.41
CA VAL A 170 0.51 17.21 19.34
C VAL A 170 -0.13 16.19 18.42
N LEU A 171 0.63 15.18 17.98
CA LEU A 171 0.11 14.08 17.15
C LEU A 171 -1.05 13.35 17.84
N LEU A 172 -0.92 13.01 19.11
CA LEU A 172 -1.98 12.37 19.90
C LEU A 172 -3.25 13.24 20.01
N ALA A 173 -3.08 14.54 20.25
CA ALA A 173 -4.21 15.48 20.39
C ALA A 173 -5.00 15.64 19.06
N ARG A 174 -4.40 15.29 17.93
CA ARG A 174 -5.01 15.44 16.59
C ARG A 174 -5.77 14.21 16.10
N GLN A 175 -5.74 13.10 16.85
CA GLN A 175 -6.37 11.86 16.40
C GLN A 175 -7.87 12.03 16.14
N ASP A 176 -8.59 12.80 16.94
CA ASP A 176 -10.02 13.07 16.71
C ASP A 176 -10.24 13.91 15.44
N GLU A 177 -9.30 14.81 15.10
CA GLU A 177 -9.34 15.54 13.80
C GLU A 177 -9.20 14.60 12.62
N PHE A 178 -8.30 13.60 12.71
CA PHE A 178 -8.09 12.62 11.66
C PHE A 178 -9.30 11.70 11.47
N ILE A 179 -9.92 11.26 12.58
CA ILE A 179 -11.17 10.49 12.54
C ILE A 179 -12.28 11.32 11.88
N LYS A 180 -12.44 12.57 12.29
CA LYS A 180 -13.42 13.47 11.69
C LYS A 180 -13.17 13.67 10.19
N ALA A 181 -11.92 13.89 9.79
CA ALA A 181 -11.55 14.02 8.37
C ALA A 181 -11.86 12.75 7.55
N SER A 182 -11.76 11.58 8.17
CA SER A 182 -12.16 10.33 7.54
C SER A 182 -13.69 10.18 7.44
N GLU A 183 -14.43 10.59 8.47
CA GLU A 183 -15.90 10.57 8.46
C GLU A 183 -16.51 11.54 7.43
N GLU A 184 -15.85 12.68 7.20
CA GLU A 184 -16.26 13.72 6.23
C GLU A 184 -15.64 13.50 4.84
N SER A 185 -14.86 12.44 4.65
CA SER A 185 -14.16 12.15 3.42
C SER A 185 -15.11 11.85 2.26
N PRO A 186 -14.88 12.41 1.07
CA PRO A 186 -15.67 12.08 -0.12
C PRO A 186 -15.42 10.63 -0.59
N TYR A 187 -14.36 9.99 -0.09
CA TYR A 187 -13.96 8.63 -0.45
C TYR A 187 -14.59 7.56 0.44
N ASN A 188 -15.01 7.92 1.66
CA ASN A 188 -15.77 7.03 2.54
C ASN A 188 -17.26 7.26 2.38
N LYS A 189 -18.05 6.19 2.27
CA LYS A 189 -19.48 6.32 1.99
C LYS A 189 -20.28 5.27 2.75
N TYR A 190 -21.37 5.71 3.38
CA TYR A 190 -22.44 4.81 3.81
C TYR A 190 -23.47 4.71 2.68
N ILE A 191 -23.65 3.51 2.17
CA ILE A 191 -24.65 3.19 1.13
C ILE A 191 -25.69 2.29 1.79
N ASP A 192 -26.94 2.73 1.81
CA ASP A 192 -28.02 1.94 2.39
C ASP A 192 -28.42 0.79 1.46
N GLY A 193 -29.00 -0.27 2.05
CA GLY A 193 -29.48 -1.43 1.33
C GLY A 193 -30.69 -2.02 2.05
N PRO A 194 -31.67 -2.63 1.33
CA PRO A 194 -32.88 -3.16 1.90
C PRO A 194 -32.68 -4.39 2.80
N ASN A 195 -31.65 -5.18 2.54
CA ASN A 195 -31.38 -6.42 3.28
C ASN A 195 -30.48 -6.15 4.49
N LYS A 196 -31.05 -6.12 5.69
CA LYS A 196 -30.35 -5.85 6.95
C LYS A 196 -29.75 -7.08 7.65
N LYS A 197 -29.85 -8.27 7.03
CA LYS A 197 -29.21 -9.47 7.60
C LYS A 197 -27.69 -9.41 7.61
N LEU A 198 -27.11 -8.61 6.72
CA LEU A 198 -25.68 -8.46 6.57
C LEU A 198 -25.33 -6.99 6.29
N GLY A 199 -24.40 -6.42 7.03
CA GLY A 199 -23.73 -5.18 6.73
C GLY A 199 -22.35 -5.45 6.16
N ILE A 200 -21.87 -4.63 5.23
CA ILE A 200 -20.59 -4.86 4.56
C ILE A 200 -19.66 -3.69 4.82
N VAL A 201 -18.47 -3.98 5.33
CA VAL A 201 -17.35 -3.03 5.38
C VAL A 201 -16.41 -3.38 4.24
N ALA A 202 -16.38 -2.56 3.20
CA ALA A 202 -15.61 -2.82 1.98
C ALA A 202 -14.45 -1.84 1.85
N CYS A 203 -13.22 -2.34 1.97
CA CYS A 203 -11.99 -1.55 2.00
C CYS A 203 -11.29 -1.57 0.63
N GLY A 204 -10.86 -0.39 0.16
CA GLY A 204 -10.11 -0.25 -1.07
C GLY A 204 -10.73 -1.00 -2.25
N ILE A 205 -9.94 -1.84 -2.93
CA ILE A 205 -10.39 -2.60 -4.10
C ILE A 205 -11.49 -3.61 -3.79
N GLY A 206 -11.63 -4.05 -2.53
CA GLY A 206 -12.71 -4.93 -2.09
C GLY A 206 -14.11 -4.37 -2.39
N TYR A 207 -14.23 -3.04 -2.38
CA TYR A 207 -15.45 -2.37 -2.79
C TYR A 207 -15.77 -2.58 -4.28
N ASN A 208 -14.76 -2.54 -5.16
CA ASN A 208 -14.95 -2.80 -6.58
C ASN A 208 -15.42 -4.24 -6.83
N TYR A 209 -14.82 -5.20 -6.15
CA TYR A 209 -15.22 -6.61 -6.29
C TYR A 209 -16.65 -6.84 -5.82
N LEU A 210 -17.05 -6.17 -4.73
CA LEU A 210 -18.44 -6.21 -4.26
C LEU A 210 -19.40 -5.65 -5.32
N MET A 211 -19.08 -4.49 -5.91
CA MET A 211 -19.91 -3.88 -6.93
C MET A 211 -19.98 -4.73 -8.21
N GLU A 212 -18.90 -5.37 -8.59
CA GLU A 212 -18.87 -6.28 -9.74
C GLU A 212 -19.78 -7.48 -9.53
N VAL A 213 -19.73 -8.11 -8.36
CA VAL A 213 -20.58 -9.28 -8.01
C VAL A 213 -22.06 -8.94 -8.07
N PHE A 214 -22.45 -7.75 -7.69
CA PHE A 214 -23.85 -7.32 -7.67
C PHE A 214 -24.24 -6.41 -8.85
N GLY A 215 -23.43 -6.32 -9.89
CA GLY A 215 -23.72 -5.49 -11.06
C GLY A 215 -23.96 -4.01 -10.70
N GLY A 216 -23.27 -3.49 -9.68
CA GLY A 216 -23.40 -2.13 -9.18
C GLY A 216 -24.54 -1.90 -8.17
N ASN A 217 -25.39 -2.90 -7.90
CA ASN A 217 -26.58 -2.78 -7.05
C ASN A 217 -26.55 -3.76 -5.88
N CYS A 218 -25.69 -3.54 -4.92
CA CYS A 218 -25.60 -4.38 -3.72
C CYS A 218 -26.89 -4.25 -2.87
N PRO A 219 -27.57 -5.36 -2.53
CA PRO A 219 -28.81 -5.30 -1.74
C PRO A 219 -28.58 -5.07 -0.24
N TYR A 220 -27.33 -5.14 0.21
CA TYR A 220 -26.95 -4.96 1.61
C TYR A 220 -26.46 -3.55 1.88
N PRO A 221 -26.60 -3.01 3.10
CA PRO A 221 -25.94 -1.75 3.47
C PRO A 221 -24.42 -1.93 3.48
N VAL A 222 -23.73 -0.94 2.95
CA VAL A 222 -22.27 -0.96 2.76
C VAL A 222 -21.66 0.29 3.37
N VAL A 223 -20.59 0.11 4.14
CA VAL A 223 -19.62 1.17 4.43
C VAL A 223 -18.41 0.95 3.54
N LYS A 224 -18.24 1.81 2.54
CA LYS A 224 -17.01 1.87 1.74
C LYS A 224 -15.95 2.60 2.54
N VAL A 225 -14.77 2.01 2.68
CA VAL A 225 -13.62 2.60 3.35
C VAL A 225 -12.46 2.73 2.36
N SER A 226 -12.09 3.96 2.07
CA SER A 226 -10.93 4.30 1.21
C SER A 226 -10.01 5.33 1.86
N GLN A 227 -10.39 5.84 3.04
CA GLN A 227 -9.58 6.73 3.86
C GLN A 227 -9.64 6.32 5.33
N TYR A 228 -8.49 6.32 5.98
CA TYR A 228 -8.30 6.01 7.40
C TYR A 228 -7.85 7.26 8.20
N PRO A 229 -8.04 7.28 9.55
CA PRO A 229 -8.57 6.21 10.41
C PRO A 229 -9.99 5.78 10.05
N LEU A 230 -10.43 4.61 10.56
CA LEU A 230 -11.77 4.09 10.26
C LEU A 230 -12.88 5.12 10.56
N PRO A 231 -13.88 5.29 9.68
CA PRO A 231 -15.02 6.18 9.88
C PRO A 231 -15.99 5.58 10.91
N ARG A 232 -15.70 5.78 12.20
CA ARG A 232 -16.33 5.10 13.33
C ARG A 232 -17.86 5.23 13.35
N LYS A 233 -18.40 6.45 13.09
CA LYS A 233 -19.85 6.67 13.08
C LYS A 233 -20.56 5.88 11.97
N MET A 234 -19.95 5.80 10.78
CA MET A 234 -20.52 5.01 9.69
C MET A 234 -20.52 3.52 10.02
N ILE A 235 -19.45 3.00 10.61
CA ILE A 235 -19.33 1.59 11.01
C ILE A 235 -20.26 1.27 12.16
N THR A 236 -20.36 2.14 13.18
CA THR A 236 -21.32 1.96 14.29
C THR A 236 -22.76 1.91 13.78
N LYS A 237 -23.13 2.87 12.91
CA LYS A 237 -24.46 2.88 12.26
C LYS A 237 -24.75 1.59 11.49
N LEU A 238 -23.74 1.06 10.78
CA LEU A 238 -23.86 -0.21 10.05
C LEU A 238 -24.10 -1.37 11.02
N ALA A 239 -23.27 -1.47 12.06
CA ALA A 239 -23.35 -2.54 13.06
C ALA A 239 -24.67 -2.53 13.83
N GLU A 240 -25.21 -1.35 14.15
CA GLU A 240 -26.51 -1.21 14.83
C GLU A 240 -27.71 -1.54 13.95
N SER A 241 -27.55 -1.41 12.63
CA SER A 241 -28.63 -1.63 11.66
C SER A 241 -28.64 -3.02 11.02
N THR A 242 -27.69 -3.88 11.33
CA THR A 242 -27.52 -5.19 10.69
C THR A 242 -27.22 -6.29 11.72
N GLU A 243 -27.54 -7.54 11.36
CA GLU A 243 -27.36 -8.69 12.27
C GLU A 243 -25.90 -9.14 12.33
N LYS A 244 -25.19 -9.06 11.20
CA LYS A 244 -23.80 -9.47 11.04
C LYS A 244 -23.05 -8.47 10.18
N LEU A 245 -21.72 -8.45 10.31
CA LEU A 245 -20.81 -7.67 9.47
C LEU A 245 -19.92 -8.60 8.65
N LEU A 246 -19.81 -8.33 7.37
CA LEU A 246 -18.79 -8.91 6.49
C LEU A 246 -17.73 -7.85 6.18
N VAL A 247 -16.48 -8.16 6.46
CA VAL A 247 -15.34 -7.29 6.14
C VAL A 247 -14.67 -7.78 4.86
N LEU A 248 -14.71 -6.95 3.83
CA LEU A 248 -14.02 -7.17 2.56
C LEU A 248 -12.77 -6.32 2.53
N GLU A 249 -11.65 -6.91 2.91
CA GLU A 249 -10.33 -6.27 2.89
C GLU A 249 -9.29 -7.19 2.27
N GLU A 250 -8.34 -6.61 1.54
CA GLU A 250 -7.26 -7.34 0.90
C GLU A 250 -5.98 -7.24 1.72
N GLY A 251 -5.27 -8.35 1.88
CA GLY A 251 -4.10 -8.48 2.74
C GLY A 251 -4.47 -9.01 4.13
N TYR A 252 -3.90 -8.41 5.16
CA TYR A 252 -4.14 -8.82 6.56
C TYR A 252 -5.54 -8.41 7.05
N PRO A 253 -6.13 -9.16 7.97
CA PRO A 253 -7.47 -8.89 8.50
C PRO A 253 -7.45 -7.78 9.58
N ILE A 254 -6.89 -6.61 9.26
CA ILE A 254 -6.70 -5.49 10.20
C ILE A 254 -8.04 -4.95 10.70
N ILE A 255 -8.98 -4.76 9.78
CA ILE A 255 -10.28 -4.18 10.11
C ILE A 255 -11.16 -5.23 10.80
N GLU A 256 -11.09 -6.47 10.33
CA GLU A 256 -11.81 -7.57 10.98
C GLU A 256 -11.33 -7.76 12.43
N GLU A 257 -10.01 -7.76 12.66
CA GLU A 257 -9.44 -7.85 14.01
C GLU A 257 -9.86 -6.66 14.89
N ALA A 258 -9.84 -5.45 14.34
CA ALA A 258 -10.29 -4.26 15.07
C ALA A 258 -11.77 -4.31 15.46
N LEU A 259 -12.63 -4.87 14.60
CA LEU A 259 -14.07 -4.99 14.86
C LEU A 259 -14.42 -6.17 15.77
N LYS A 260 -13.74 -7.31 15.60
CA LYS A 260 -13.92 -8.48 16.49
C LYS A 260 -13.40 -8.22 17.90
N GLY A 261 -12.23 -7.62 18.01
CA GLY A 261 -11.53 -7.48 19.26
C GLY A 261 -11.18 -8.85 19.87
N TYR A 262 -10.69 -8.84 21.11
CA TYR A 262 -10.28 -10.06 21.82
C TYR A 262 -11.43 -11.04 22.16
N LEU A 263 -12.66 -10.57 22.15
CA LEU A 263 -13.83 -11.38 22.53
C LEU A 263 -14.47 -12.14 21.36
N GLU A 264 -13.80 -12.15 20.22
CA GLU A 264 -14.19 -12.90 19.01
C GLU A 264 -15.69 -12.80 18.71
N LYS A 265 -16.14 -11.60 18.35
CA LYS A 265 -17.55 -11.35 18.04
C LYS A 265 -17.98 -12.15 16.80
N GLU A 266 -18.78 -13.19 17.01
CA GLU A 266 -19.28 -14.07 15.93
C GLU A 266 -20.11 -13.35 14.86
N CYS A 267 -20.59 -12.14 15.14
CA CYS A 267 -21.31 -11.33 14.16
C CYS A 267 -20.41 -10.68 13.09
N VAL A 268 -19.09 -10.78 13.22
CA VAL A 268 -18.11 -10.25 12.23
C VAL A 268 -17.56 -11.40 11.42
N LEU A 269 -17.79 -11.37 10.12
CA LEU A 269 -17.33 -12.36 9.14
C LEU A 269 -16.20 -11.78 8.30
N GLY A 270 -15.25 -12.62 7.87
CA GLY A 270 -14.16 -12.19 7.02
C GLY A 270 -13.12 -13.29 6.78
N ARG A 271 -11.85 -12.93 6.88
CA ARG A 271 -10.73 -13.87 6.67
C ARG A 271 -10.45 -14.77 7.87
N LEU A 272 -10.80 -14.33 9.08
CA LEU A 272 -10.49 -15.08 10.31
C LEU A 272 -11.45 -16.24 10.57
N ASP A 273 -12.70 -16.12 10.14
CA ASP A 273 -13.70 -17.19 10.28
C ASP A 273 -13.80 -18.10 9.03
N GLY A 274 -13.00 -17.81 7.99
CA GLY A 274 -12.96 -18.57 6.76
C GLY A 274 -14.04 -18.21 5.72
N THR A 275 -14.84 -17.18 5.96
CA THR A 275 -15.80 -16.66 4.95
C THR A 275 -15.08 -16.16 3.70
N LEU A 276 -13.90 -15.58 3.87
CA LEU A 276 -12.97 -15.23 2.81
C LEU A 276 -11.67 -16.04 2.95
N PRO A 277 -10.91 -16.30 1.85
CA PRO A 277 -9.62 -16.96 1.95
C PRO A 277 -8.66 -16.22 2.91
N ARG A 278 -7.96 -16.97 3.76
CA ARG A 278 -7.02 -16.39 4.75
C ARG A 278 -5.80 -15.77 4.09
N ASP A 279 -5.38 -16.31 2.98
CA ASP A 279 -4.20 -15.89 2.21
C ASP A 279 -4.58 -15.60 0.77
N GLY A 280 -3.67 -14.97 0.06
CA GLY A 280 -3.81 -14.65 -1.34
C GLY A 280 -4.63 -13.38 -1.62
N GLU A 281 -4.69 -13.07 -2.89
CA GLU A 281 -5.40 -11.92 -3.45
C GLU A 281 -6.91 -12.12 -3.34
N LEU A 282 -7.65 -11.07 -2.98
CA LEU A 282 -9.10 -11.06 -3.08
C LEU A 282 -9.51 -10.91 -4.56
N ASN A 283 -10.60 -11.54 -4.94
CA ASN A 283 -11.17 -11.41 -6.27
C ASN A 283 -12.70 -11.53 -6.25
N PRO A 284 -13.42 -11.21 -7.35
CA PRO A 284 -14.86 -11.29 -7.40
C PRO A 284 -15.43 -12.67 -7.05
N ASP A 285 -14.74 -13.76 -7.41
CA ASP A 285 -15.21 -15.13 -7.11
C ASP A 285 -15.18 -15.42 -5.61
N HIS A 286 -14.18 -14.94 -4.88
CA HIS A 286 -14.13 -15.05 -3.42
C HIS A 286 -15.29 -14.29 -2.78
N VAL A 287 -15.59 -13.09 -3.29
CA VAL A 287 -16.74 -12.29 -2.83
C VAL A 287 -18.05 -13.00 -3.16
N ALA A 288 -18.24 -13.50 -4.38
CA ALA A 288 -19.45 -14.23 -4.75
C ALA A 288 -19.68 -15.45 -3.85
N LYS A 289 -18.63 -16.23 -3.55
CA LYS A 289 -18.71 -17.38 -2.64
C LYS A 289 -19.12 -16.98 -1.23
N ALA A 290 -18.63 -15.84 -0.70
CA ALA A 290 -19.02 -15.33 0.61
C ALA A 290 -20.52 -15.03 0.71
N PHE A 291 -21.18 -14.73 -0.41
CA PHE A 291 -22.64 -14.53 -0.51
C PHE A 291 -23.42 -15.79 -0.95
N GLY A 292 -22.74 -16.92 -1.15
CA GLY A 292 -23.37 -18.13 -1.67
C GLY A 292 -23.84 -17.99 -3.12
N LEU A 293 -23.26 -17.05 -3.89
CA LEU A 293 -23.55 -16.84 -5.29
C LEU A 293 -22.68 -17.75 -6.18
N PRO A 294 -23.15 -18.12 -7.37
CA PRO A 294 -22.31 -18.85 -8.32
C PRO A 294 -21.05 -18.05 -8.66
N SER A 295 -19.90 -18.71 -8.60
CA SER A 295 -18.67 -18.15 -9.14
C SER A 295 -18.67 -18.22 -10.67
N ILE A 296 -18.06 -17.26 -11.32
CA ILE A 296 -17.89 -17.27 -12.78
C ILE A 296 -16.77 -18.26 -13.08
N GLU A 297 -17.11 -19.35 -13.75
CA GLU A 297 -16.07 -20.24 -14.29
C GLU A 297 -15.23 -19.46 -15.30
N GLY A 298 -13.93 -19.36 -15.02
CA GLY A 298 -12.99 -18.74 -15.94
C GLY A 298 -12.95 -19.51 -17.26
N SER A 299 -12.70 -18.81 -18.36
CA SER A 299 -12.44 -19.48 -19.63
C SER A 299 -11.19 -20.35 -19.52
N PRO A 300 -11.18 -21.55 -20.09
CA PRO A 300 -10.00 -22.39 -20.11
C PRO A 300 -8.84 -21.63 -20.78
N VAL A 301 -7.65 -21.78 -20.24
CA VAL A 301 -6.45 -21.15 -20.81
C VAL A 301 -6.25 -21.71 -22.22
N PRO A 302 -6.25 -20.91 -23.29
CA PRO A 302 -6.02 -21.38 -24.63
C PRO A 302 -4.66 -22.08 -24.77
N GLU A 303 -4.58 -23.16 -25.55
CA GLU A 303 -3.32 -23.91 -25.76
C GLU A 303 -2.17 -23.06 -26.30
N ILE A 304 -2.47 -21.98 -27.00
CA ILE A 304 -1.47 -21.02 -27.48
C ILE A 304 -0.75 -20.25 -26.35
N VAL A 305 -1.31 -20.23 -25.13
CA VAL A 305 -0.72 -19.55 -23.98
C VAL A 305 0.33 -20.46 -23.36
N ALA A 306 1.59 -20.24 -23.75
CA ALA A 306 2.70 -20.94 -23.12
C ALA A 306 3.00 -20.37 -21.71
N PRO A 307 3.33 -21.23 -20.73
CA PRO A 307 3.84 -20.79 -19.44
C PRO A 307 5.09 -19.90 -19.62
N ARG A 308 5.15 -18.79 -18.89
CA ARG A 308 6.30 -17.90 -18.87
C ARG A 308 6.91 -17.87 -17.49
N PRO A 309 7.65 -18.90 -17.08
CA PRO A 309 8.35 -18.87 -15.81
C PRO A 309 9.33 -17.69 -15.81
N PRO A 310 9.54 -17.04 -14.66
CA PRO A 310 10.51 -15.97 -14.57
C PRO A 310 11.90 -16.49 -14.99
N ALA A 311 12.59 -15.72 -15.81
CA ALA A 311 13.93 -16.06 -16.28
C ALA A 311 14.75 -14.79 -16.55
N LEU A 312 16.08 -14.91 -16.44
CA LEU A 312 16.99 -13.84 -16.83
C LEU A 312 16.84 -13.54 -18.33
N CYS A 313 16.75 -12.26 -18.67
CA CYS A 313 16.61 -11.81 -20.06
C CYS A 313 17.74 -12.33 -20.93
N VAL A 314 17.47 -12.48 -22.22
CA VAL A 314 18.53 -12.77 -23.22
C VAL A 314 19.49 -11.59 -23.28
N GLY A 315 20.81 -11.85 -23.20
CA GLY A 315 21.84 -10.80 -23.16
C GLY A 315 21.98 -10.09 -21.81
N CYS A 316 21.33 -10.58 -20.76
CA CYS A 316 21.50 -10.05 -19.41
C CYS A 316 22.89 -10.39 -18.85
N SER A 317 23.62 -9.40 -18.32
CA SER A 317 24.96 -9.59 -17.73
C SER A 317 24.98 -10.55 -16.54
N HIS A 318 23.88 -10.69 -15.81
CA HIS A 318 23.75 -11.69 -14.73
C HIS A 318 23.99 -13.12 -15.23
N ARG A 319 23.68 -13.42 -16.49
CA ARG A 319 23.92 -14.75 -17.07
C ARG A 319 25.41 -15.05 -17.15
N ASP A 320 26.21 -14.05 -17.54
CA ASP A 320 27.67 -14.18 -17.64
C ASP A 320 28.28 -14.30 -16.24
N VAL A 321 27.79 -13.48 -15.29
CA VAL A 321 28.21 -13.54 -13.89
C VAL A 321 27.95 -14.91 -13.30
N TYR A 322 26.77 -15.50 -13.46
CA TYR A 322 26.44 -16.81 -12.91
C TYR A 322 27.21 -17.95 -13.60
N THR A 323 27.49 -17.80 -14.88
CA THR A 323 28.36 -18.75 -15.58
C THR A 323 29.77 -18.75 -14.98
N ALA A 324 30.36 -17.57 -14.81
CA ALA A 324 31.66 -17.40 -14.20
C ALA A 324 31.69 -17.84 -12.72
N LEU A 325 30.65 -17.44 -11.95
CA LEU A 325 30.51 -17.81 -10.53
C LEU A 325 30.46 -19.33 -10.34
N ASN A 326 29.64 -20.02 -11.13
CA ASN A 326 29.54 -21.48 -11.07
C ASN A 326 30.87 -22.17 -11.38
N ALA A 327 31.64 -21.65 -12.35
CA ALA A 327 32.95 -22.19 -12.65
C ALA A 327 33.92 -22.04 -11.47
N VAL A 328 33.93 -20.88 -10.81
CA VAL A 328 34.78 -20.66 -9.63
C VAL A 328 34.32 -21.50 -8.43
N VAL A 329 33.01 -21.49 -8.13
CA VAL A 329 32.45 -22.22 -6.97
C VAL A 329 32.67 -23.72 -7.08
N ALA A 330 32.74 -24.27 -8.29
CA ALA A 330 33.04 -25.70 -8.51
C ALA A 330 34.42 -26.15 -7.93
N GLU A 331 35.34 -25.19 -7.81
CA GLU A 331 36.66 -25.46 -7.22
C GLU A 331 36.64 -25.48 -5.67
N TYR A 332 35.52 -25.02 -5.06
CA TYR A 332 35.38 -24.88 -3.62
C TYR A 332 34.17 -25.66 -3.08
N PRO A 333 34.31 -26.96 -2.70
CA PRO A 333 33.17 -27.84 -2.38
C PRO A 333 32.27 -27.34 -1.23
N ASN A 334 32.77 -26.47 -0.37
CA ASN A 334 32.03 -25.92 0.78
C ASN A 334 31.57 -24.47 0.55
N ALA A 335 31.80 -23.90 -0.64
CA ALA A 335 31.35 -22.55 -0.94
C ALA A 335 29.81 -22.47 -0.91
N ARG A 336 29.31 -21.32 -0.48
CA ARG A 336 27.91 -20.99 -0.50
C ARG A 336 27.76 -19.60 -1.07
N VAL A 337 26.77 -19.43 -1.94
CA VAL A 337 26.47 -18.16 -2.59
C VAL A 337 25.20 -17.57 -1.94
N PHE A 338 25.36 -16.40 -1.38
CA PHE A 338 24.28 -15.60 -0.85
C PHE A 338 23.97 -14.48 -1.84
N SER A 339 22.73 -14.17 -2.01
CA SER A 339 22.28 -13.15 -2.94
C SER A 339 21.16 -12.33 -2.34
N ASP A 340 21.03 -11.14 -2.83
CA ASP A 340 19.93 -10.23 -2.56
C ASP A 340 18.69 -10.58 -3.39
N ILE A 341 17.55 -9.94 -3.10
CA ILE A 341 16.32 -10.02 -3.88
C ILE A 341 16.37 -9.05 -5.06
N GLY A 342 16.16 -9.58 -6.26
CA GLY A 342 16.13 -8.83 -7.51
C GLY A 342 16.22 -9.77 -8.71
N CYS A 343 16.67 -9.28 -9.84
CA CYS A 343 16.90 -10.14 -11.01
C CYS A 343 17.90 -11.27 -10.73
N TYR A 344 18.80 -11.08 -9.77
CA TYR A 344 19.76 -12.12 -9.36
C TYR A 344 19.10 -13.32 -8.70
N THR A 345 17.94 -13.16 -8.06
CA THR A 345 17.18 -14.29 -7.51
C THR A 345 16.92 -15.36 -8.59
N LEU A 346 16.79 -14.94 -9.85
CA LEU A 346 16.60 -15.85 -10.97
C LEU A 346 17.82 -16.72 -11.26
N GLY A 347 18.97 -16.40 -10.70
CA GLY A 347 20.14 -17.26 -10.71
C GLY A 347 19.99 -18.53 -9.90
N ALA A 348 18.98 -18.62 -9.00
CA ALA A 348 18.60 -19.86 -8.32
C ALA A 348 17.92 -20.87 -9.25
N LEU A 349 17.37 -20.41 -10.37
CA LEU A 349 16.64 -21.24 -11.32
C LEU A 349 17.58 -21.85 -12.38
N PRO A 350 17.16 -22.95 -13.05
CA PRO A 350 17.88 -23.45 -14.20
C PRO A 350 18.05 -22.37 -15.30
N PRO A 351 19.16 -22.36 -16.03
CA PRO A 351 20.25 -23.34 -16.02
C PRO A 351 21.34 -23.09 -14.98
N PHE A 352 21.29 -21.97 -14.22
CA PHE A 352 22.42 -21.56 -13.38
C PHE A 352 22.45 -22.28 -12.04
N GLN A 353 21.34 -22.27 -11.29
CA GLN A 353 21.25 -22.87 -9.95
C GLN A 353 22.45 -22.45 -9.04
N ALA A 354 22.84 -21.17 -9.18
CA ALA A 354 24.08 -20.64 -8.63
C ALA A 354 23.95 -20.08 -7.21
N ILE A 355 22.73 -20.05 -6.67
CA ILE A 355 22.44 -19.36 -5.40
C ILE A 355 21.97 -20.39 -4.36
N ASN A 356 22.51 -20.29 -3.14
CA ASN A 356 22.17 -21.13 -2.01
C ASN A 356 21.18 -20.44 -1.04
N SER A 357 21.19 -19.11 -1.00
CA SER A 357 20.26 -18.33 -0.19
C SER A 357 20.01 -16.95 -0.81
N CYS A 358 18.77 -16.49 -0.71
CA CYS A 358 18.32 -15.18 -1.18
C CYS A 358 17.23 -14.69 -0.24
N VAL A 359 17.52 -13.71 0.61
CA VAL A 359 16.64 -13.38 1.72
C VAL A 359 16.18 -11.92 1.76
N ASP A 360 17.04 -10.94 1.47
CA ASP A 360 16.73 -9.56 1.73
C ASP A 360 17.40 -8.60 0.75
N LEU A 361 16.82 -7.41 0.56
CA LEU A 361 17.40 -6.32 -0.23
C LEU A 361 18.58 -5.62 0.45
N SER A 362 18.85 -5.91 1.72
CA SER A 362 19.88 -5.23 2.50
C SER A 362 21.22 -5.96 2.58
N LEU A 363 21.33 -7.17 2.03
CA LEU A 363 22.58 -7.93 2.05
C LEU A 363 23.72 -7.28 1.27
N ILE A 364 23.39 -6.40 0.33
CA ILE A 364 24.39 -5.67 -0.46
C ILE A 364 25.27 -4.75 0.41
N HIS A 365 24.77 -4.34 1.57
CA HIS A 365 25.49 -3.50 2.53
C HIS A 365 26.34 -4.29 3.54
N ILE A 366 26.22 -5.61 3.57
CA ILE A 366 26.95 -6.48 4.48
C ILE A 366 28.18 -7.09 3.80
N SER A 367 28.23 -7.05 2.47
CA SER A 367 29.31 -7.63 1.67
C SER A 367 30.44 -6.65 1.31
N GLU A 368 30.39 -5.40 1.76
CA GLU A 368 31.48 -4.45 1.75
C GLU A 368 32.21 -4.44 3.12
#